data_c2244357cc6a680ffc993bfad0680222
#
_entry.id   c2244357cc6a680ffc993bfad0680222
#
_cell.length_a   1.000
_cell.length_b   1.000
_cell.length_c   1.000
_cell.angle_alpha   90.00
_cell.angle_beta   90.00
_cell.angle_gamma   90.00
#
_symmetry.space_group_name_H-M   'P 1'
#
loop_
_entity.id
_entity.type
_entity.pdbx_description
1 polymer ?
#
loop_
_entity_poly.entity_id
_entity_poly.type
_entity_poly.pdbx_seq_one_letter_code
_entity_poly.pdbx_strand_id
1 'polypeptide(L)'
;SSSAAPFIVHNACFIAGTQITLSDWSTKNIEDVVVGDVVISFNEETGKQEDKEVLSLLSPLHDDLVKYTLSNGTVITSTFDHPYYVNGLELASYRPEWTNERYEVLSGVIEIKVGDVVNLESNDESSAHIISIEEQPTEATQTYIFHVKDNMNFYVNGILTHNKIGGCCFVSGTKISLANGDVKDIEDIVVGDEVIGWKTGERSNSVVVSLKPTILANRKLHTINDLKTQFTDEHPFLTQGGWKSIKPDEGTEYGILKVGDKINYCGEWVEIQTLNELEGEGYHQSVYNFTVKDINSYIADGIIVHNK
;
A
#
# COMPACT_ATOMS: atom_id res chain seq x y z
N SER A 1 9.98 16.44 29.06
CA SER A 1 10.08 15.90 27.68
C SER A 1 9.38 14.55 27.66
N SER A 2 8.12 14.53 27.23
CA SER A 2 7.39 13.30 26.94
C SER A 2 7.86 12.84 25.56
N SER A 3 8.63 11.76 25.51
CA SER A 3 8.86 11.04 24.27
C SER A 3 7.52 10.43 23.87
N ALA A 4 6.95 10.86 22.75
CA ALA A 4 5.83 10.15 22.14
C ALA A 4 6.31 8.71 21.88
N ALA A 5 5.51 7.71 22.28
CA ALA A 5 5.77 6.34 21.93
C ALA A 5 5.84 6.23 20.39
N PRO A 6 6.76 5.46 19.82
CA PRO A 6 6.83 5.29 18.39
C PRO A 6 5.49 4.71 17.90
N PHE A 7 4.92 5.31 16.87
CA PHE A 7 3.72 4.80 16.21
C PHE A 7 4.08 3.46 15.54
N ILE A 8 3.51 2.38 16.00
CA ILE A 8 3.57 1.08 15.32
C ILE A 8 2.61 1.16 14.14
N VAL A 9 3.16 1.17 12.93
CA VAL A 9 2.37 1.13 11.69
C VAL A 9 2.34 -0.31 11.21
N HIS A 10 1.18 -0.92 11.14
CA HIS A 10 1.02 -2.29 10.67
C HIS A 10 1.13 -2.35 9.14
N ASN A 11 2.28 -2.76 8.64
CA ASN A 11 2.55 -3.08 7.23
C ASN A 11 3.31 -4.40 7.17
N ALA A 12 2.98 -5.24 6.20
CA ALA A 12 3.76 -6.44 5.89
C ALA A 12 5.18 -6.04 5.46
N CYS A 13 6.20 -6.38 6.23
CA CYS A 13 7.57 -5.89 6.08
C CYS A 13 8.62 -6.95 6.35
N PHE A 14 9.87 -6.65 5.92
CA PHE A 14 11.06 -7.48 6.12
C PHE A 14 12.11 -6.74 6.96
N ILE A 15 13.00 -7.48 7.59
CA ILE A 15 14.16 -6.92 8.30
C ILE A 15 15.26 -6.49 7.32
N ALA A 16 16.18 -5.64 7.77
CA ALA A 16 17.41 -5.29 7.05
C ALA A 16 18.22 -6.55 6.68
N GLY A 17 18.94 -6.48 5.56
CA GLY A 17 19.73 -7.60 5.00
C GLY A 17 18.91 -8.59 4.17
N THR A 18 17.58 -8.43 4.07
CA THR A 18 16.75 -9.22 3.15
C THR A 18 17.13 -8.88 1.71
N GLN A 19 17.47 -9.90 0.90
CA GLN A 19 17.93 -9.73 -0.48
C GLN A 19 16.76 -9.59 -1.43
N ILE A 20 16.78 -8.57 -2.26
CA ILE A 20 15.80 -8.29 -3.33
C ILE A 20 16.46 -8.59 -4.68
N THR A 21 15.78 -9.33 -5.54
CA THR A 21 16.28 -9.65 -6.87
C THR A 21 15.96 -8.54 -7.86
N LEU A 22 17.00 -7.95 -8.44
CA LEU A 22 16.89 -6.91 -9.47
C LEU A 22 16.71 -7.52 -10.88
N SER A 23 16.29 -6.71 -11.84
CA SER A 23 16.04 -7.14 -13.23
C SER A 23 17.26 -7.72 -13.94
N ASP A 24 18.47 -7.36 -13.52
CA ASP A 24 19.73 -7.93 -14.02
C ASP A 24 20.17 -9.20 -13.29
N TRP A 25 19.31 -9.76 -12.43
CA TRP A 25 19.54 -10.94 -11.58
C TRP A 25 20.60 -10.74 -10.48
N SER A 26 21.10 -9.54 -10.29
CA SER A 26 21.84 -9.20 -9.08
C SER A 26 20.92 -9.06 -7.89
N THR A 27 21.46 -9.08 -6.69
CA THR A 27 20.68 -8.84 -5.45
C THR A 27 21.10 -7.56 -4.76
N LYS A 28 20.16 -6.95 -4.08
CA LYS A 28 20.33 -5.72 -3.30
C LYS A 28 19.65 -5.88 -1.95
N ASN A 29 20.26 -5.40 -0.86
CA ASN A 29 19.59 -5.40 0.43
C ASN A 29 18.34 -4.52 0.37
N ILE A 30 17.27 -4.93 1.05
CA ILE A 30 15.99 -4.21 1.03
C ILE A 30 16.12 -2.78 1.57
N GLU A 31 16.97 -2.53 2.54
CA GLU A 31 17.27 -1.19 3.08
C GLU A 31 17.98 -0.26 2.11
N ASP A 32 18.64 -0.82 1.08
CA ASP A 32 19.37 -0.09 0.04
C ASP A 32 18.54 0.14 -1.23
N VAL A 33 17.33 -0.45 -1.33
CA VAL A 33 16.41 -0.26 -2.46
C VAL A 33 15.97 1.19 -2.52
N VAL A 34 15.91 1.75 -3.71
CA VAL A 34 15.47 3.13 -3.97
C VAL A 34 14.36 3.18 -5.02
N VAL A 35 13.57 4.26 -5.02
CA VAL A 35 12.60 4.53 -6.09
C VAL A 35 13.30 4.58 -7.44
N GLY A 36 12.76 3.88 -8.44
CA GLY A 36 13.33 3.74 -9.77
C GLY A 36 14.21 2.50 -9.94
N ASP A 37 14.56 1.77 -8.87
CA ASP A 37 15.14 0.43 -9.04
C ASP A 37 14.16 -0.46 -9.79
N VAL A 38 14.67 -1.39 -10.60
CA VAL A 38 13.84 -2.35 -11.34
C VAL A 38 14.09 -3.74 -10.77
N VAL A 39 13.03 -4.37 -10.29
CA VAL A 39 13.05 -5.68 -9.63
C VAL A 39 12.31 -6.72 -10.47
N ILE A 40 12.63 -7.99 -10.26
CA ILE A 40 11.86 -9.10 -10.84
C ILE A 40 10.56 -9.28 -10.05
N SER A 41 9.46 -9.37 -10.77
CA SER A 41 8.12 -9.59 -10.28
C SER A 41 7.46 -10.74 -11.06
N PHE A 42 6.35 -11.26 -10.60
CA PHE A 42 5.61 -12.35 -11.24
C PHE A 42 4.25 -11.86 -11.70
N ASN A 43 3.94 -12.04 -12.97
CA ASN A 43 2.63 -11.76 -13.51
C ASN A 43 1.75 -13.00 -13.39
N GLU A 44 0.76 -12.95 -12.51
CA GLU A 44 -0.12 -14.08 -12.18
C GLU A 44 -1.04 -14.49 -13.35
N GLU A 45 -1.39 -13.54 -14.24
CA GLU A 45 -2.24 -13.83 -15.41
C GLU A 45 -1.47 -14.58 -16.50
N THR A 46 -0.23 -14.17 -16.76
CA THR A 46 0.59 -14.75 -17.83
C THR A 46 1.46 -15.91 -17.35
N GLY A 47 1.62 -16.09 -16.03
CA GLY A 47 2.50 -17.06 -15.42
C GLY A 47 3.99 -16.79 -15.68
N LYS A 48 4.39 -15.54 -15.93
CA LYS A 48 5.76 -15.16 -16.31
C LYS A 48 6.35 -14.13 -15.34
N GLN A 49 7.65 -14.18 -15.23
CA GLN A 49 8.42 -13.12 -14.59
C GLN A 49 8.51 -11.89 -15.51
N GLU A 50 8.44 -10.71 -14.89
CA GLU A 50 8.49 -9.40 -15.55
C GLU A 50 9.34 -8.43 -14.72
N ASP A 51 9.99 -7.51 -15.40
CA ASP A 51 10.70 -6.41 -14.77
C ASP A 51 9.71 -5.33 -14.34
N LYS A 52 9.75 -4.93 -13.06
CA LYS A 52 8.86 -3.90 -12.51
C LYS A 52 9.62 -2.86 -11.71
N GLU A 53 9.25 -1.60 -11.92
CA GLU A 53 9.85 -0.45 -11.24
C GLU A 53 9.36 -0.33 -9.80
N VAL A 54 10.28 0.00 -8.88
CA VAL A 54 9.98 0.36 -7.49
C VAL A 54 9.44 1.79 -7.46
N LEU A 55 8.22 1.95 -6.95
CA LEU A 55 7.49 3.21 -6.97
C LEU A 55 7.55 3.97 -5.65
N SER A 56 7.59 3.27 -4.53
CA SER A 56 7.65 3.86 -3.19
C SER A 56 8.26 2.93 -2.17
N LEU A 57 8.74 3.49 -1.06
CA LEU A 57 9.39 2.79 0.03
C LEU A 57 8.73 3.16 1.36
N LEU A 58 8.62 2.20 2.27
CA LEU A 58 8.22 2.41 3.65
C LEU A 58 9.22 1.71 4.58
N SER A 59 9.41 2.29 5.75
CA SER A 59 10.42 1.82 6.71
C SER A 59 9.89 2.01 8.14
N PRO A 60 8.83 1.25 8.54
CA PRO A 60 8.24 1.31 9.87
C PRO A 60 9.01 0.50 10.91
N LEU A 61 8.66 0.70 12.20
CA LEU A 61 9.10 -0.14 13.30
C LEU A 61 8.08 -1.24 13.58
N HIS A 62 8.56 -2.46 13.80
CA HIS A 62 7.74 -3.64 14.14
C HIS A 62 8.34 -4.44 15.30
N ASP A 63 7.46 -5.05 16.11
CA ASP A 63 7.81 -5.97 17.20
C ASP A 63 7.16 -7.37 17.03
N ASP A 64 6.48 -7.58 15.89
CA ASP A 64 5.76 -8.79 15.50
C ASP A 64 6.48 -9.52 14.35
N LEU A 65 7.66 -10.09 14.63
CA LEU A 65 8.50 -10.74 13.62
C LEU A 65 8.52 -12.26 13.76
N VAL A 66 8.51 -12.95 12.62
CA VAL A 66 8.62 -14.40 12.48
C VAL A 66 9.73 -14.76 11.49
N LYS A 67 10.51 -15.77 11.88
CA LYS A 67 11.60 -16.32 11.07
C LYS A 67 11.17 -17.67 10.49
N TYR A 68 11.35 -17.82 9.19
CA TYR A 68 11.16 -19.06 8.45
C TYR A 68 12.52 -19.61 8.02
N THR A 69 12.70 -20.93 8.15
CA THR A 69 13.85 -21.64 7.59
C THR A 69 13.35 -22.64 6.56
N LEU A 70 13.95 -22.63 5.37
CA LEU A 70 13.58 -23.50 4.27
C LEU A 70 14.54 -24.69 4.13
N SER A 71 14.08 -25.74 3.46
CA SER A 71 14.84 -26.98 3.23
C SER A 71 16.12 -26.79 2.41
N ASN A 72 16.22 -25.73 1.62
CA ASN A 72 17.43 -25.35 0.87
C ASN A 72 18.40 -24.48 1.68
N GLY A 73 18.12 -24.23 2.97
CA GLY A 73 18.94 -23.41 3.87
C GLY A 73 18.62 -21.92 3.84
N THR A 74 17.72 -21.45 2.97
CA THR A 74 17.27 -20.06 2.96
C THR A 74 16.57 -19.71 4.27
N VAL A 75 16.89 -18.54 4.81
CA VAL A 75 16.24 -17.97 5.99
C VAL A 75 15.62 -16.65 5.62
N ILE A 76 14.38 -16.40 6.08
CA ILE A 76 13.67 -15.13 5.87
C ILE A 76 12.98 -14.74 7.17
N THR A 77 12.97 -13.44 7.47
CA THR A 77 12.27 -12.87 8.63
C THR A 77 11.38 -11.73 8.18
N SER A 78 10.10 -11.82 8.53
CA SER A 78 9.09 -10.82 8.18
C SER A 78 8.14 -10.57 9.34
N THR A 79 7.25 -9.58 9.19
CA THR A 79 6.11 -9.40 10.10
C THR A 79 5.15 -10.58 10.05
N PHE A 80 4.36 -10.78 11.11
CA PHE A 80 3.42 -11.91 11.23
C PHE A 80 2.35 -11.95 10.14
N ASP A 81 1.97 -10.81 9.62
CA ASP A 81 0.91 -10.63 8.62
C ASP A 81 1.43 -10.62 7.17
N HIS A 82 2.75 -10.85 6.95
CA HIS A 82 3.32 -10.81 5.61
C HIS A 82 2.91 -12.02 4.77
N PRO A 83 2.24 -11.82 3.60
CA PRO A 83 1.75 -12.93 2.79
C PRO A 83 2.81 -13.41 1.79
N TYR A 84 2.94 -14.74 1.72
CA TYR A 84 3.79 -15.48 0.79
C TYR A 84 2.95 -16.32 -0.15
N TYR A 85 3.45 -16.56 -1.36
CA TYR A 85 2.87 -17.54 -2.27
C TYR A 85 3.41 -18.93 -1.94
N VAL A 86 2.50 -19.85 -1.60
CA VAL A 86 2.81 -21.22 -1.25
C VAL A 86 1.97 -22.20 -2.06
N ASN A 87 2.43 -23.46 -2.18
CA ASN A 87 1.68 -24.57 -2.80
C ASN A 87 1.07 -24.23 -4.17
N GLY A 88 1.79 -23.47 -4.99
CA GLY A 88 1.31 -22.85 -6.21
C GLY A 88 1.12 -21.34 -6.02
N LEU A 89 -0.10 -20.83 -6.12
CA LEU A 89 -0.39 -19.39 -5.94
C LEU A 89 -1.33 -19.13 -4.75
N GLU A 90 -1.38 -20.03 -3.76
CA GLU A 90 -2.11 -19.77 -2.52
C GLU A 90 -1.34 -18.75 -1.67
N LEU A 91 -2.04 -17.75 -1.15
CA LEU A 91 -1.46 -16.80 -0.21
C LEU A 91 -1.55 -17.32 1.21
N ALA A 92 -0.43 -17.30 1.93
CA ALA A 92 -0.33 -17.74 3.32
C ALA A 92 0.52 -16.77 4.15
N SER A 93 0.15 -16.56 5.42
CA SER A 93 0.91 -15.77 6.38
C SER A 93 0.92 -16.45 7.75
N TYR A 94 1.79 -15.99 8.65
CA TYR A 94 1.86 -16.57 10.01
C TYR A 94 0.62 -16.26 10.83
N ARG A 95 0.02 -15.06 10.64
CA ARG A 95 -1.23 -14.63 11.25
C ARG A 95 -2.24 -14.24 10.17
N PRO A 96 -2.87 -15.23 9.51
CA PRO A 96 -3.79 -14.94 8.40
C PRO A 96 -5.02 -14.12 8.82
N GLU A 97 -5.44 -14.22 10.08
CA GLU A 97 -6.49 -13.37 10.63
C GLU A 97 -6.10 -11.88 10.58
N TRP A 98 -4.84 -11.55 10.90
CA TRP A 98 -4.34 -10.18 10.79
C TRP A 98 -4.20 -9.75 9.32
N THR A 99 -3.74 -10.66 8.45
CA THR A 99 -3.62 -10.39 7.01
C THR A 99 -4.99 -10.11 6.40
N ASN A 100 -5.96 -10.99 6.64
CA ASN A 100 -7.32 -10.85 6.09
C ASN A 100 -8.06 -9.63 6.66
N GLU A 101 -7.81 -9.25 7.92
CA GLU A 101 -8.41 -8.08 8.57
C GLU A 101 -7.78 -6.77 8.08
N ARG A 102 -6.45 -6.74 7.98
CA ARG A 102 -5.68 -5.54 7.62
C ARG A 102 -5.59 -5.28 6.11
N TYR A 103 -5.75 -6.34 5.31
CA TYR A 103 -5.64 -6.31 3.86
C TYR A 103 -6.91 -6.88 3.24
N GLU A 104 -8.01 -6.17 3.32
CA GLU A 104 -9.32 -6.61 2.80
C GLU A 104 -9.31 -7.02 1.33
N VAL A 105 -8.29 -6.61 0.62
CA VAL A 105 -8.02 -6.99 -0.77
C VAL A 105 -7.56 -8.43 -0.91
N LEU A 106 -6.95 -8.97 0.15
CA LEU A 106 -6.47 -10.34 0.23
C LEU A 106 -7.49 -11.19 0.99
N SER A 107 -8.52 -11.66 0.30
CA SER A 107 -9.45 -12.63 0.89
C SER A 107 -8.90 -14.05 0.75
N GLY A 108 -9.01 -14.84 1.82
CA GLY A 108 -8.67 -16.25 1.77
C GLY A 108 -7.20 -16.56 2.02
N VAL A 109 -6.43 -15.64 2.60
CA VAL A 109 -5.07 -15.92 3.09
C VAL A 109 -5.16 -17.00 4.17
N ILE A 110 -4.39 -18.08 4.01
CA ILE A 110 -4.35 -19.23 4.93
C ILE A 110 -3.17 -19.15 5.89
N GLU A 111 -3.17 -19.97 6.92
CA GLU A 111 -2.04 -20.10 7.84
C GLU A 111 -0.88 -20.81 7.16
N ILE A 112 0.32 -20.17 7.16
CA ILE A 112 1.56 -20.75 6.66
C ILE A 112 2.08 -21.82 7.64
N LYS A 113 2.51 -22.99 7.12
CA LYS A 113 2.86 -24.15 7.93
C LYS A 113 4.19 -24.77 7.53
N VAL A 114 4.81 -25.48 8.48
CA VAL A 114 5.91 -26.38 8.17
C VAL A 114 5.43 -27.42 7.15
N GLY A 115 6.18 -27.57 6.08
CA GLY A 115 5.85 -28.43 4.93
C GLY A 115 5.29 -27.70 3.72
N ASP A 116 4.82 -26.45 3.86
CA ASP A 116 4.37 -25.66 2.71
C ASP A 116 5.53 -25.41 1.75
N VAL A 117 5.25 -25.57 0.46
CA VAL A 117 6.20 -25.35 -0.63
C VAL A 117 6.12 -23.89 -1.06
N VAL A 118 7.24 -23.16 -1.01
CA VAL A 118 7.31 -21.76 -1.43
C VAL A 118 7.62 -21.63 -2.92
N ASN A 119 7.12 -20.59 -3.54
CA ASN A 119 7.38 -20.28 -4.94
C ASN A 119 8.76 -19.62 -5.06
N LEU A 120 9.67 -20.30 -5.76
CA LEU A 120 11.03 -19.82 -6.00
C LEU A 120 11.14 -19.02 -7.29
N GLU A 121 12.14 -18.16 -7.32
CA GLU A 121 12.51 -17.28 -8.43
C GLU A 121 12.89 -18.02 -9.72
N SER A 122 13.49 -19.21 -9.61
CA SER A 122 13.87 -20.02 -10.76
C SER A 122 12.84 -21.08 -11.09
N ASN A 123 12.56 -21.30 -12.37
CA ASN A 123 11.79 -22.44 -12.87
C ASN A 123 12.54 -23.79 -12.76
N ASP A 124 13.69 -23.81 -12.07
CA ASP A 124 14.40 -25.05 -11.80
C ASP A 124 13.55 -25.88 -10.83
N GLU A 125 13.39 -27.18 -11.07
CA GLU A 125 12.50 -28.09 -10.34
C GLU A 125 12.83 -28.26 -8.84
N SER A 126 13.72 -27.44 -8.29
CA SER A 126 14.08 -27.40 -6.88
C SER A 126 13.03 -26.65 -6.05
N SER A 127 11.96 -27.33 -5.68
CA SER A 127 11.02 -26.80 -4.69
C SER A 127 11.67 -26.72 -3.32
N ALA A 128 11.58 -25.58 -2.65
CA ALA A 128 11.92 -25.47 -1.24
C ALA A 128 10.64 -25.48 -0.40
N HIS A 129 10.69 -26.14 0.75
CA HIS A 129 9.58 -26.15 1.69
C HIS A 129 10.02 -25.62 3.06
N ILE A 130 9.09 -25.13 3.82
CA ILE A 130 9.33 -24.59 5.16
C ILE A 130 9.63 -25.75 6.11
N ILE A 131 10.77 -25.70 6.80
CA ILE A 131 11.18 -26.72 7.80
C ILE A 131 11.09 -26.21 9.23
N SER A 132 11.10 -24.87 9.45
CA SER A 132 10.96 -24.26 10.77
C SER A 132 10.27 -22.91 10.67
N ILE A 133 9.43 -22.61 11.66
CA ILE A 133 8.77 -21.31 11.88
C ILE A 133 9.02 -20.92 13.33
N GLU A 134 9.63 -19.75 13.56
CA GLU A 134 10.04 -19.31 14.89
C GLU A 134 9.67 -17.85 15.11
N GLU A 135 8.79 -17.55 16.08
CA GLU A 135 8.57 -16.17 16.52
C GLU A 135 9.87 -15.57 17.05
N GLN A 136 10.14 -14.34 16.68
CA GLN A 136 11.32 -13.64 17.16
C GLN A 136 10.92 -12.78 18.37
N PRO A 137 11.64 -12.89 19.52
CA PRO A 137 11.44 -11.99 20.64
C PRO A 137 11.92 -10.59 20.22
N THR A 138 11.02 -9.61 20.21
CA THR A 138 11.35 -8.36 19.55
C THR A 138 11.26 -7.13 20.48
N GLU A 139 12.37 -6.39 20.53
CA GLU A 139 12.31 -4.95 20.67
C GLU A 139 11.90 -4.37 19.30
N ALA A 140 11.25 -3.18 19.28
CA ALA A 140 10.84 -2.52 18.05
C ALA A 140 12.00 -2.45 17.04
N THR A 141 11.90 -3.21 15.95
CA THR A 141 12.95 -3.38 14.94
C THR A 141 12.56 -2.60 13.67
N GLN A 142 13.55 -1.93 13.06
CA GLN A 142 13.37 -1.26 11.79
C GLN A 142 13.12 -2.31 10.70
N THR A 143 12.02 -2.16 9.99
CA THR A 143 11.63 -3.04 8.87
C THR A 143 11.44 -2.24 7.60
N TYR A 144 11.36 -2.94 6.48
CA TYR A 144 11.34 -2.34 5.14
C TYR A 144 10.33 -3.04 4.25
N ILE A 145 9.70 -2.24 3.39
CA ILE A 145 8.84 -2.72 2.29
C ILE A 145 8.86 -1.66 1.19
N PHE A 146 8.62 -2.08 -0.03
CA PHE A 146 8.45 -1.19 -1.17
C PHE A 146 7.29 -1.66 -2.06
N HIS A 147 6.77 -0.74 -2.88
CA HIS A 147 5.74 -1.05 -3.85
C HIS A 147 6.35 -1.13 -5.24
N VAL A 148 5.95 -2.16 -5.98
CA VAL A 148 6.29 -2.33 -7.39
C VAL A 148 5.11 -1.98 -8.27
N LYS A 149 5.41 -1.56 -9.50
CA LYS A 149 4.41 -1.24 -10.51
C LYS A 149 3.63 -2.50 -10.93
N ASP A 150 2.32 -2.37 -11.05
CA ASP A 150 1.35 -3.35 -11.58
C ASP A 150 1.18 -4.68 -10.81
N ASN A 151 2.21 -5.51 -10.63
CA ASN A 151 2.05 -6.91 -10.21
C ASN A 151 1.89 -7.15 -8.70
N MET A 152 2.14 -6.18 -7.83
CA MET A 152 1.99 -6.28 -6.37
C MET A 152 2.76 -7.42 -5.69
N ASN A 153 3.83 -7.92 -6.30
CA ASN A 153 4.68 -8.98 -5.77
C ASN A 153 6.13 -8.82 -6.25
N PHE A 154 7.05 -9.43 -5.54
CA PHE A 154 8.47 -9.44 -5.87
C PHE A 154 9.17 -10.59 -5.13
N TYR A 155 10.44 -10.82 -5.45
CA TYR A 155 11.22 -11.90 -4.83
C TYR A 155 12.12 -11.38 -3.71
N VAL A 156 12.03 -12.04 -2.55
CA VAL A 156 12.88 -11.82 -1.37
C VAL A 156 13.64 -13.08 -1.02
N ASN A 157 14.96 -13.01 -0.93
CA ASN A 157 15.82 -14.19 -0.76
C ASN A 157 15.46 -15.32 -1.75
N GLY A 158 15.05 -14.97 -2.97
CA GLY A 158 14.61 -15.88 -4.03
C GLY A 158 13.19 -16.44 -3.87
N ILE A 159 12.37 -15.97 -2.92
CA ILE A 159 11.01 -16.45 -2.64
C ILE A 159 10.00 -15.38 -3.08
N LEU A 160 8.96 -15.79 -3.81
CA LEU A 160 7.88 -14.90 -4.22
C LEU A 160 7.02 -14.51 -3.01
N THR A 161 6.84 -13.20 -2.83
CA THR A 161 6.04 -12.63 -1.76
C THR A 161 5.06 -11.61 -2.32
N HIS A 162 3.91 -11.47 -1.66
CA HIS A 162 2.93 -10.47 -2.04
C HIS A 162 3.25 -9.14 -1.36
N ASN A 163 3.16 -8.06 -2.11
CA ASN A 163 3.26 -6.71 -1.63
C ASN A 163 1.93 -6.26 -1.01
N LYS A 164 1.96 -5.31 -0.08
CA LYS A 164 0.73 -4.75 0.49
C LYS A 164 -0.08 -4.00 -0.56
N ILE A 165 -1.33 -4.37 -0.74
CA ILE A 165 -2.34 -3.56 -1.41
C ILE A 165 -3.09 -2.80 -0.31
N GLY A 166 -2.87 -1.54 -0.17
CA GLY A 166 -3.59 -0.75 0.81
C GLY A 166 -3.38 0.73 0.59
N GLY A 167 -4.40 1.48 0.89
CA GLY A 167 -4.39 2.93 0.86
C GLY A 167 -5.58 3.49 0.10
N CYS A 168 -6.03 4.62 0.59
CA CYS A 168 -7.03 5.47 -0.03
C CYS A 168 -6.54 5.92 -1.41
N CYS A 169 -7.31 5.74 -2.47
CA CYS A 169 -6.90 6.00 -3.84
C CYS A 169 -7.99 6.66 -4.68
N PHE A 170 -7.55 7.25 -5.79
CA PHE A 170 -8.40 7.78 -6.86
C PHE A 170 -8.11 7.08 -8.18
N VAL A 171 -9.06 7.09 -9.09
CA VAL A 171 -8.85 6.59 -10.45
C VAL A 171 -8.03 7.55 -11.30
N SER A 172 -7.48 7.05 -12.41
CA SER A 172 -6.83 7.83 -13.46
C SER A 172 -7.72 8.99 -13.94
N GLY A 173 -7.11 10.12 -14.30
CA GLY A 173 -7.81 11.34 -14.74
C GLY A 173 -8.29 12.25 -13.62
N THR A 174 -8.14 11.86 -12.33
CA THR A 174 -8.44 12.74 -11.18
C THR A 174 -7.48 13.94 -11.17
N LYS A 175 -8.02 15.16 -11.14
CA LYS A 175 -7.25 16.41 -11.26
C LYS A 175 -6.69 16.86 -9.92
N ILE A 176 -5.39 16.95 -9.82
CA ILE A 176 -4.67 17.44 -8.63
C ILE A 176 -4.32 18.91 -8.80
N SER A 177 -4.67 19.73 -7.81
CA SER A 177 -4.36 21.17 -7.82
C SER A 177 -2.89 21.42 -7.49
N LEU A 178 -2.16 22.04 -8.42
CA LEU A 178 -0.76 22.43 -8.24
C LEU A 178 -0.61 23.80 -7.59
N ALA A 179 0.51 24.06 -6.93
CA ALA A 179 0.79 25.31 -6.23
C ALA A 179 0.88 26.54 -7.17
N ASN A 180 1.19 26.33 -8.45
CA ASN A 180 1.24 27.37 -9.48
C ASN A 180 -0.15 27.77 -10.03
N GLY A 181 -1.22 27.09 -9.58
CA GLY A 181 -2.60 27.32 -10.03
C GLY A 181 -3.05 26.41 -11.20
N ASP A 182 -2.16 25.59 -11.74
CA ASP A 182 -2.49 24.59 -12.75
C ASP A 182 -3.12 23.34 -12.10
N VAL A 183 -3.56 22.41 -12.95
CA VAL A 183 -3.99 21.07 -12.54
C VAL A 183 -3.22 20.00 -13.32
N LYS A 184 -3.02 18.83 -12.72
CA LYS A 184 -2.31 17.70 -13.31
C LYS A 184 -3.10 16.43 -13.02
N ASP A 185 -3.11 15.47 -13.94
CA ASP A 185 -3.73 14.18 -13.70
C ASP A 185 -2.95 13.41 -12.65
N ILE A 186 -3.65 12.70 -11.78
CA ILE A 186 -3.03 12.02 -10.63
C ILE A 186 -1.97 11.00 -11.06
N GLU A 187 -2.16 10.31 -12.18
CA GLU A 187 -1.21 9.38 -12.77
C GLU A 187 0.06 10.04 -13.29
N ASP A 188 0.01 11.34 -13.59
CA ASP A 188 1.14 12.11 -14.09
C ASP A 188 1.92 12.82 -12.97
N ILE A 189 1.43 12.79 -11.73
CA ILE A 189 2.12 13.38 -10.57
C ILE A 189 3.46 12.69 -10.36
N VAL A 190 4.49 13.49 -10.09
CA VAL A 190 5.85 13.00 -9.81
C VAL A 190 6.37 13.53 -8.46
N VAL A 191 7.35 12.85 -7.90
CA VAL A 191 8.07 13.33 -6.70
C VAL A 191 8.73 14.68 -7.04
N GLY A 192 8.51 15.66 -6.17
CA GLY A 192 8.97 17.03 -6.36
C GLY A 192 7.90 17.99 -6.90
N ASP A 193 6.75 17.51 -7.38
CA ASP A 193 5.62 18.39 -7.72
C ASP A 193 5.15 19.15 -6.48
N GLU A 194 4.85 20.45 -6.65
CA GLU A 194 4.26 21.27 -5.60
C GLU A 194 2.73 21.30 -5.75
N VAL A 195 2.02 20.80 -4.74
CA VAL A 195 0.56 20.71 -4.71
C VAL A 195 -0.04 21.61 -3.63
N ILE A 196 -1.31 21.95 -3.78
CA ILE A 196 -2.09 22.65 -2.76
C ILE A 196 -2.77 21.62 -1.85
N GLY A 197 -2.64 21.79 -0.54
CA GLY A 197 -3.36 21.02 0.47
C GLY A 197 -3.99 21.95 1.52
N TRP A 198 -4.25 21.39 2.70
CA TRP A 198 -4.97 22.08 3.77
C TRP A 198 -4.24 21.89 5.11
N LYS A 199 -3.95 23.00 5.79
CA LYS A 199 -3.29 22.98 7.10
C LYS A 199 -3.95 24.01 8.02
N THR A 200 -4.37 23.57 9.20
CA THR A 200 -4.93 24.44 10.26
C THR A 200 -6.02 25.43 9.80
N GLY A 201 -6.89 25.00 8.87
CA GLY A 201 -8.00 25.82 8.39
C GLY A 201 -7.72 26.64 7.11
N GLU A 202 -6.52 26.55 6.53
CA GLU A 202 -6.09 27.35 5.38
C GLU A 202 -5.43 26.47 4.30
N ARG A 203 -5.44 26.99 3.05
CA ARG A 203 -4.68 26.40 1.95
C ARG A 203 -3.18 26.54 2.21
N SER A 204 -2.44 25.48 1.95
CA SER A 204 -0.98 25.44 2.14
C SER A 204 -0.33 24.65 1.02
N ASN A 205 0.78 25.14 0.49
CA ASN A 205 1.56 24.39 -0.50
C ASN A 205 2.39 23.29 0.18
N SER A 206 2.56 22.20 -0.52
CA SER A 206 3.42 21.10 -0.10
C SER A 206 4.04 20.39 -1.29
N VAL A 207 5.10 19.64 -1.04
CA VAL A 207 5.85 18.90 -2.07
C VAL A 207 5.49 17.43 -2.00
N VAL A 208 5.26 16.82 -3.15
CA VAL A 208 5.10 15.36 -3.28
C VAL A 208 6.42 14.67 -2.94
N VAL A 209 6.41 13.78 -1.97
CA VAL A 209 7.60 13.07 -1.50
C VAL A 209 7.60 11.58 -1.83
N SER A 210 6.44 11.01 -2.13
CA SER A 210 6.31 9.59 -2.49
C SER A 210 5.05 9.36 -3.31
N LEU A 211 5.12 8.47 -4.30
CA LEU A 211 3.98 8.02 -5.09
C LEU A 211 3.47 6.68 -4.54
N LYS A 212 2.15 6.47 -4.64
CA LYS A 212 1.48 5.23 -4.19
C LYS A 212 0.49 4.74 -5.25
N PRO A 213 0.93 4.49 -6.49
CA PRO A 213 0.06 3.81 -7.46
C PRO A 213 -0.16 2.37 -7.00
N THR A 214 -1.35 1.85 -7.25
CA THR A 214 -1.72 0.47 -6.91
C THR A 214 -2.86 0.02 -7.82
N ILE A 215 -3.35 -1.20 -7.63
CA ILE A 215 -4.54 -1.69 -8.33
C ILE A 215 -5.76 -1.58 -7.43
N LEU A 216 -6.94 -1.52 -8.04
CA LEU A 216 -8.21 -1.46 -7.32
C LEU A 216 -8.43 -2.73 -6.48
N ALA A 217 -8.12 -3.88 -7.05
CA ALA A 217 -8.33 -5.21 -6.47
C ALA A 217 -9.81 -5.42 -6.06
N ASN A 218 -10.09 -5.89 -4.86
CA ASN A 218 -11.46 -6.11 -4.37
C ASN A 218 -12.11 -4.88 -3.73
N ARG A 219 -11.44 -3.70 -3.78
CA ARG A 219 -11.99 -2.46 -3.23
C ARG A 219 -13.12 -1.93 -4.09
N LYS A 220 -14.01 -1.17 -3.46
CA LYS A 220 -15.13 -0.52 -4.12
C LYS A 220 -14.78 0.91 -4.48
N LEU A 221 -15.25 1.35 -5.63
CA LEU A 221 -15.22 2.75 -6.04
C LEU A 221 -16.51 3.44 -5.67
N HIS A 222 -16.39 4.70 -5.30
CA HIS A 222 -17.51 5.54 -4.90
C HIS A 222 -17.47 6.90 -5.58
N THR A 223 -18.64 7.53 -5.69
CA THR A 223 -18.78 8.94 -6.07
C THR A 223 -19.62 9.68 -5.04
N ILE A 224 -19.41 10.99 -4.93
CA ILE A 224 -20.20 11.90 -4.09
C ILE A 224 -21.03 12.79 -4.99
N ASN A 225 -22.35 12.84 -4.79
CA ASN A 225 -23.29 13.64 -5.57
C ASN A 225 -23.11 13.35 -7.07
N ASP A 226 -23.18 14.38 -7.91
CA ASP A 226 -22.93 14.30 -9.36
C ASP A 226 -21.46 14.55 -9.73
N LEU A 227 -20.53 14.50 -8.75
CA LEU A 227 -19.11 14.68 -9.00
C LEU A 227 -18.56 13.47 -9.76
N LYS A 228 -17.63 13.73 -10.68
CA LYS A 228 -16.99 12.68 -11.49
C LYS A 228 -15.87 11.94 -10.76
N THR A 229 -15.43 12.49 -9.63
CA THR A 229 -14.33 11.95 -8.82
C THR A 229 -14.70 10.55 -8.32
N GLN A 230 -13.92 9.56 -8.70
CA GLN A 230 -14.06 8.17 -8.22
C GLN A 230 -12.94 7.85 -7.25
N PHE A 231 -13.30 7.30 -6.10
CA PHE A 231 -12.36 7.04 -5.00
C PHE A 231 -12.70 5.73 -4.28
N THR A 232 -11.69 5.16 -3.62
CA THR A 232 -11.88 3.97 -2.79
C THR A 232 -12.49 4.32 -1.44
N ASP A 233 -13.23 3.40 -0.84
CA ASP A 233 -14.02 3.59 0.40
C ASP A 233 -13.19 4.02 1.63
N GLU A 234 -11.88 3.73 1.65
CA GLU A 234 -11.00 4.16 2.74
C GLU A 234 -10.51 5.62 2.62
N HIS A 235 -10.78 6.30 1.48
CA HIS A 235 -10.22 7.64 1.25
C HIS A 235 -10.85 8.69 2.16
N PRO A 236 -10.04 9.43 2.99
CA PRO A 236 -10.60 10.40 3.90
C PRO A 236 -10.80 11.77 3.25
N PHE A 237 -11.95 12.37 3.50
CA PHE A 237 -12.38 13.69 3.06
C PHE A 237 -12.44 14.66 4.22
N LEU A 238 -12.05 15.92 4.00
CA LEU A 238 -12.26 16.98 4.98
C LEU A 238 -13.73 17.35 5.05
N THR A 239 -14.36 17.10 6.20
CA THR A 239 -15.73 17.50 6.49
C THR A 239 -15.78 18.60 7.55
N GLN A 240 -16.93 19.22 7.75
CA GLN A 240 -17.14 20.15 8.90
C GLN A 240 -16.95 19.46 10.27
N GLY A 241 -17.08 18.13 10.33
CA GLY A 241 -16.87 17.30 11.53
C GLY A 241 -15.50 16.67 11.64
N GLY A 242 -14.49 17.11 10.87
CA GLY A 242 -13.16 16.51 10.79
C GLY A 242 -13.00 15.56 9.62
N TRP A 243 -11.95 14.77 9.64
CA TRP A 243 -11.66 13.78 8.59
C TRP A 243 -12.60 12.59 8.66
N LYS A 244 -13.18 12.20 7.52
CA LYS A 244 -14.09 11.06 7.42
C LYS A 244 -13.87 10.28 6.13
N SER A 245 -13.99 8.95 6.17
CA SER A 245 -14.05 8.05 5.01
C SER A 245 -15.28 7.15 5.10
N ILE A 246 -15.68 6.52 4.00
CA ILE A 246 -16.81 5.57 4.01
C ILE A 246 -16.47 4.41 4.95
N LYS A 247 -15.23 3.92 4.87
CA LYS A 247 -14.70 2.83 5.67
C LYS A 247 -13.38 3.27 6.32
N PRO A 248 -13.41 3.87 7.50
CA PRO A 248 -12.18 4.25 8.20
C PRO A 248 -11.38 3.02 8.58
N ASP A 249 -10.04 3.06 8.41
CA ASP A 249 -9.17 2.02 8.92
C ASP A 249 -9.19 1.98 10.45
N GLU A 250 -9.06 0.79 11.00
CA GLU A 250 -8.93 0.60 12.44
C GLU A 250 -7.75 1.40 13.01
N GLY A 251 -7.98 1.99 14.19
CA GLY A 251 -6.97 2.81 14.87
C GLY A 251 -6.79 4.22 14.33
N THR A 252 -7.55 4.64 13.29
CA THR A 252 -7.60 6.05 12.88
C THR A 252 -8.67 6.82 13.66
N GLU A 253 -8.44 8.14 13.86
CA GLU A 253 -9.44 9.05 14.45
C GLU A 253 -10.46 9.53 13.40
N TYR A 254 -10.58 8.87 12.24
CA TYR A 254 -11.50 9.27 11.18
C TYR A 254 -12.93 8.83 11.51
N GLY A 255 -13.88 9.74 11.26
CA GLY A 255 -15.30 9.41 11.35
C GLY A 255 -15.80 8.69 10.09
N ILE A 256 -17.00 8.11 10.16
CA ILE A 256 -17.68 7.51 9.00
C ILE A 256 -18.31 8.61 8.17
N LEU A 257 -17.95 8.67 6.87
CA LEU A 257 -18.53 9.56 5.86
C LEU A 257 -19.91 9.05 5.45
N LYS A 258 -20.91 9.92 5.43
CA LYS A 258 -22.29 9.55 5.13
C LYS A 258 -23.06 10.70 4.50
N VAL A 259 -24.19 10.39 3.90
CA VAL A 259 -25.17 11.38 3.43
C VAL A 259 -25.56 12.32 4.56
N GLY A 260 -25.59 13.62 4.29
CA GLY A 260 -25.82 14.70 5.24
C GLY A 260 -24.53 15.33 5.81
N ASP A 261 -23.36 14.69 5.66
CA ASP A 261 -22.08 15.34 5.96
C ASP A 261 -21.79 16.46 4.93
N LYS A 262 -20.97 17.42 5.31
CA LYS A 262 -20.53 18.49 4.40
C LYS A 262 -19.03 18.39 4.16
N ILE A 263 -18.64 18.22 2.90
CA ILE A 263 -17.26 18.23 2.43
C ILE A 263 -16.83 19.60 1.94
N ASN A 264 -15.53 19.90 1.98
CA ASN A 264 -15.00 21.10 1.36
C ASN A 264 -14.74 20.86 -0.13
N TYR A 265 -15.56 21.48 -0.97
CA TYR A 265 -15.46 21.44 -2.43
C TYR A 265 -15.24 22.85 -2.98
N CYS A 266 -14.13 23.06 -3.68
CA CYS A 266 -13.73 24.36 -4.24
C CYS A 266 -13.73 25.51 -3.22
N GLY A 267 -13.51 25.22 -1.93
CA GLY A 267 -13.49 26.21 -0.85
C GLY A 267 -14.84 26.42 -0.15
N GLU A 268 -15.91 25.81 -0.63
CA GLU A 268 -17.25 25.87 -0.03
C GLU A 268 -17.64 24.55 0.64
N TRP A 269 -18.50 24.64 1.68
CA TRP A 269 -19.03 23.46 2.36
C TRP A 269 -20.28 22.94 1.64
N VAL A 270 -20.13 21.84 0.89
CA VAL A 270 -21.21 21.21 0.10
C VAL A 270 -21.71 19.95 0.83
N GLU A 271 -23.04 19.86 0.97
CA GLU A 271 -23.69 18.71 1.59
C GLU A 271 -23.65 17.48 0.67
N ILE A 272 -23.31 16.33 1.23
CA ILE A 272 -23.39 15.04 0.54
C ILE A 272 -24.87 14.63 0.50
N GLN A 273 -25.44 14.64 -0.69
CA GLN A 273 -26.81 14.22 -0.95
C GLN A 273 -26.88 12.74 -1.37
N THR A 274 -25.86 12.28 -2.11
CA THR A 274 -25.73 10.89 -2.55
C THR A 274 -24.29 10.40 -2.39
N LEU A 275 -24.18 9.12 -2.06
CA LEU A 275 -22.93 8.37 -1.98
C LEU A 275 -23.18 7.09 -2.77
N ASN A 276 -22.63 7.01 -3.98
CA ASN A 276 -22.92 5.90 -4.88
C ASN A 276 -21.72 4.97 -4.96
N GLU A 277 -21.97 3.68 -4.74
CA GLU A 277 -21.01 2.61 -5.03
C GLU A 277 -21.04 2.32 -6.52
N LEU A 278 -19.88 2.15 -7.13
CA LEU A 278 -19.68 1.82 -8.53
C LEU A 278 -19.03 0.44 -8.67
N GLU A 279 -19.39 -0.27 -9.73
CA GLU A 279 -18.58 -1.39 -10.16
C GLU A 279 -17.30 -0.84 -10.82
N GLY A 280 -16.13 -1.31 -10.34
CA GLY A 280 -14.84 -0.96 -10.95
C GLY A 280 -14.65 -1.66 -12.29
N GLU A 281 -13.67 -1.19 -13.09
CA GLU A 281 -13.31 -1.79 -14.38
C GLU A 281 -12.68 -3.20 -14.25
N GLY A 282 -12.43 -3.64 -13.02
CA GLY A 282 -11.92 -4.96 -12.68
C GLY A 282 -10.77 -4.92 -11.67
N TYR A 283 -10.34 -6.08 -11.25
CA TYR A 283 -9.33 -6.28 -10.21
C TYR A 283 -8.03 -5.50 -10.48
N HIS A 284 -7.57 -5.47 -11.73
CA HIS A 284 -6.31 -4.84 -12.16
C HIS A 284 -6.44 -3.36 -12.53
N GLN A 285 -7.59 -2.72 -12.29
CA GLN A 285 -7.74 -1.29 -12.55
C GLN A 285 -6.72 -0.50 -11.71
N SER A 286 -5.89 0.31 -12.36
CA SER A 286 -4.92 1.18 -11.67
C SER A 286 -5.64 2.29 -10.90
N VAL A 287 -5.22 2.49 -9.66
CA VAL A 287 -5.65 3.58 -8.80
C VAL A 287 -4.43 4.23 -8.14
N TYR A 288 -4.54 5.49 -7.78
CA TYR A 288 -3.40 6.34 -7.47
C TYR A 288 -3.59 7.09 -6.16
N ASN A 289 -2.50 7.26 -5.44
CA ASN A 289 -2.34 8.20 -4.35
C ASN A 289 -0.88 8.65 -4.27
N PHE A 290 -0.58 9.62 -3.45
CA PHE A 290 0.77 10.10 -3.18
C PHE A 290 0.86 10.71 -1.79
N THR A 291 2.08 10.81 -1.25
CA THR A 291 2.33 11.47 0.02
C THR A 291 2.93 12.84 -0.20
N VAL A 292 2.45 13.84 0.54
CA VAL A 292 3.02 15.19 0.57
C VAL A 292 3.71 15.47 1.89
N LYS A 293 4.69 16.35 1.86
CA LYS A 293 5.50 16.75 3.01
C LYS A 293 4.67 17.65 3.95
N ASP A 294 4.76 17.41 5.25
CA ASP A 294 4.33 18.31 6.35
C ASP A 294 2.82 18.59 6.52
N ILE A 295 1.93 18.32 5.56
CA ILE A 295 0.51 18.71 5.64
C ILE A 295 -0.51 17.57 5.51
N ASN A 296 -0.10 16.39 5.13
CA ASN A 296 -0.94 15.18 5.00
C ASN A 296 -2.28 15.37 4.25
N SER A 297 -2.33 16.31 3.29
CA SER A 297 -3.55 16.58 2.52
C SER A 297 -3.23 17.23 1.17
N TYR A 298 -4.13 17.04 0.21
CA TYR A 298 -4.07 17.70 -1.10
C TYR A 298 -5.48 17.95 -1.64
N ILE A 299 -5.60 18.61 -2.79
CA ILE A 299 -6.88 18.89 -3.43
C ILE A 299 -6.99 18.03 -4.69
N ALA A 300 -7.97 17.11 -4.70
CA ALA A 300 -8.33 16.24 -5.80
C ALA A 300 -9.71 16.64 -6.36
N ASP A 301 -9.80 16.98 -7.65
CA ASP A 301 -11.03 17.48 -8.31
C ASP A 301 -11.74 18.58 -7.51
N GLY A 302 -10.98 19.45 -6.85
CA GLY A 302 -11.51 20.53 -6.03
C GLY A 302 -11.91 20.12 -4.60
N ILE A 303 -11.80 18.86 -4.21
CA ILE A 303 -12.13 18.35 -2.88
C ILE A 303 -10.85 18.25 -2.05
N ILE A 304 -10.90 18.67 -0.79
CA ILE A 304 -9.79 18.51 0.14
C ILE A 304 -9.81 17.08 0.71
N VAL A 305 -8.72 16.35 0.47
CA VAL A 305 -8.55 14.95 0.84
C VAL A 305 -7.27 14.73 1.64
N HIS A 306 -7.24 13.66 2.44
CA HIS A 306 -6.07 13.29 3.24
C HIS A 306 -5.18 12.33 2.45
N ASN A 307 -3.86 12.57 2.44
CA ASN A 307 -2.91 11.55 2.01
C ASN A 307 -2.60 10.65 3.20
N LYS A 308 -2.87 9.41 3.06
CA LYS A 308 -2.66 8.41 4.10
C LYS A 308 -1.38 7.64 3.88
#